data_875b7ba9fa2e0fe6941cbbf084cf9b1e
#
_entry.id   875b7ba9fa2e0fe6941cbbf084cf9b1e
#
_cell.length_a   1.000
_cell.length_b   1.000
_cell.length_c   1.000
_cell.angle_alpha   90.00
_cell.angle_beta   90.00
_cell.angle_gamma   90.00
#
_symmetry.space_group_name_H-M   'P 1'
#
loop_
_entity.id
_entity.type
_entity.pdbx_description
1 polymer ?
#
loop_
_entity_poly.entity_id
_entity_poly.type
_entity_poly.pdbx_seq_one_letter_code
_entity_poly.pdbx_strand_id
1 'polypeptide(L)'
;MGSVSIPVRLTLPESSAVALTKAADDMADAHDNEHFLAALNGNHRLWLALAEIARAKGWSFPDRRVTDFVMNTTHKAGRHTGDDQIEALIAINRDMAAQLAGGQDMEMVARRAELAWREHGRPYGMRLDQWLIGEMERKARLRHAFNGYN
;
A
#
# COMPACT_ATOMS: atom_id res chain seq x y z
N MET A 1 21.15 17.20 25.70
CA MET A 1 21.01 17.12 25.35
C MET A 1 20.54 16.97 24.39
N GLY A 2 20.30 17.12 24.19
CA GLY A 2 19.56 17.29 23.11
C GLY A 2 19.68 16.36 21.98
N SER A 3 19.14 15.24 22.04
CA SER A 3 18.98 14.41 20.89
C SER A 3 18.01 15.11 19.95
N VAL A 4 18.52 15.63 18.86
CA VAL A 4 17.68 16.02 17.76
C VAL A 4 17.10 14.72 17.19
N SER A 5 15.87 14.42 17.54
CA SER A 5 15.21 13.30 16.93
C SER A 5 14.95 13.66 15.48
N ILE A 6 15.69 13.03 14.59
CA ILE A 6 15.42 13.14 13.16
C ILE A 6 14.06 12.47 12.92
N PRO A 7 13.07 13.20 12.41
CA PRO A 7 11.77 12.57 12.15
C PRO A 7 11.95 11.41 11.19
N VAL A 8 11.37 10.26 11.54
CA VAL A 8 11.39 9.10 10.65
C VAL A 8 10.51 9.43 9.46
N ARG A 9 11.13 9.58 8.31
CA ARG A 9 10.41 9.87 7.07
C ARG A 9 10.48 8.67 6.14
N LEU A 10 9.34 8.36 5.57
CA LEU A 10 9.24 7.37 4.51
C LEU A 10 9.07 8.08 3.19
N THR A 11 9.76 7.60 2.19
CA THR A 11 9.48 8.01 0.82
C THR A 11 8.14 7.41 0.39
N LEU A 12 7.55 7.98 -0.65
CA LEU A 12 6.29 7.45 -1.16
C LEU A 12 6.41 6.00 -1.66
N PRO A 13 7.49 5.61 -2.37
CA PRO A 13 7.69 4.20 -2.71
C PRO A 13 7.81 3.31 -1.47
N GLU A 14 8.48 3.77 -0.43
CA GLU A 14 8.62 2.99 0.80
C GLU A 14 7.28 2.80 1.51
N SER A 15 6.49 3.86 1.63
CA SER A 15 5.14 3.77 2.21
C SER A 15 4.26 2.80 1.42
N SER A 16 4.34 2.88 0.10
CA SER A 16 3.59 2.00 -0.79
C SER A 16 4.03 0.54 -0.63
N ALA A 17 5.35 0.31 -0.50
CA ALA A 17 5.88 -1.04 -0.31
C ALA A 17 5.37 -1.67 0.97
N VAL A 18 5.35 -0.92 2.08
CA VAL A 18 4.85 -1.43 3.35
C VAL A 18 3.35 -1.70 3.27
N ALA A 19 2.58 -0.81 2.65
CA ALA A 19 1.14 -1.00 2.48
C ALA A 19 0.84 -2.27 1.67
N LEU A 20 1.60 -2.51 0.60
CA LEU A 20 1.46 -3.71 -0.22
C LEU A 20 1.78 -4.98 0.54
N THR A 21 2.83 -4.96 1.36
CA THR A 21 3.22 -6.10 2.18
C THR A 21 2.15 -6.41 3.23
N LYS A 22 1.62 -5.37 3.88
CA LYS A 22 0.55 -5.53 4.87
C LYS A 22 -0.71 -6.09 4.24
N ALA A 23 -1.08 -5.62 3.06
CA ALA A 23 -2.25 -6.14 2.36
C ALA A 23 -2.05 -7.60 1.97
N ALA A 24 -0.85 -7.99 1.55
CA ALA A 24 -0.53 -9.39 1.27
C ALA A 24 -0.67 -10.25 2.52
N ASP A 25 -0.14 -9.78 3.64
CA ASP A 25 -0.23 -10.50 4.91
C ASP A 25 -1.69 -10.65 5.34
N ASP A 26 -2.49 -9.61 5.21
CA ASP A 26 -3.91 -9.65 5.57
C ASP A 26 -4.67 -10.69 4.74
N MET A 27 -4.38 -10.77 3.44
CA MET A 27 -4.99 -11.78 2.57
C MET A 27 -4.52 -13.19 2.92
N ALA A 28 -3.23 -13.35 3.25
CA ALA A 28 -2.67 -14.65 3.58
C ALA A 28 -3.16 -15.16 4.94
N ASP A 29 -3.36 -14.25 5.89
CA ASP A 29 -3.69 -14.60 7.28
C ASP A 29 -5.19 -14.60 7.56
N ALA A 30 -6.03 -14.23 6.60
CA ALA A 30 -7.48 -14.21 6.79
C ALA A 30 -8.01 -15.63 7.08
N HIS A 31 -8.69 -15.79 8.19
CA HIS A 31 -9.15 -17.09 8.67
C HIS A 31 -10.66 -17.27 8.58
N ASP A 32 -11.38 -16.26 8.12
CA ASP A 32 -12.81 -16.33 7.87
C ASP A 32 -13.21 -15.41 6.70
N ASN A 33 -14.45 -15.56 6.24
CA ASN A 33 -14.94 -14.80 5.09
C ASN A 33 -14.95 -13.29 5.34
N GLU A 34 -15.31 -12.87 6.55
CA GLU A 34 -15.39 -11.45 6.87
C GLU A 34 -14.01 -10.79 6.78
N HIS A 35 -13.00 -11.40 7.39
CA HIS A 35 -11.64 -10.89 7.34
C HIS A 35 -11.08 -10.95 5.92
N PHE A 36 -11.41 -12.01 5.19
CA PHE A 36 -10.96 -12.16 3.83
C PHE A 36 -11.54 -11.09 2.91
N LEU A 37 -12.84 -10.82 3.00
CA LEU A 37 -13.47 -9.76 2.22
C LEU A 37 -12.91 -8.39 2.58
N ALA A 38 -12.68 -8.15 3.86
CA ALA A 38 -12.06 -6.91 4.31
C ALA A 38 -10.66 -6.75 3.72
N ALA A 39 -9.87 -7.84 3.68
CA ALA A 39 -8.54 -7.83 3.10
C ALA A 39 -8.58 -7.53 1.60
N LEU A 40 -9.50 -8.13 0.87
CA LEU A 40 -9.66 -7.87 -0.56
C LEU A 40 -10.08 -6.43 -0.83
N ASN A 41 -11.02 -5.90 -0.05
CA ASN A 41 -11.46 -4.51 -0.18
C ASN A 41 -10.33 -3.54 0.14
N GLY A 42 -9.55 -3.83 1.17
CA GLY A 42 -8.38 -3.04 1.52
C GLY A 42 -7.35 -3.02 0.40
N ASN A 43 -7.11 -4.19 -0.21
CA ASN A 43 -6.19 -4.29 -1.33
C ASN A 43 -6.69 -3.52 -2.55
N HIS A 44 -7.98 -3.56 -2.81
CA HIS A 44 -8.58 -2.79 -3.91
C HIS A 44 -8.34 -1.28 -3.72
N ARG A 45 -8.61 -0.78 -2.51
CA ARG A 45 -8.40 0.63 -2.18
C ARG A 45 -6.93 1.02 -2.32
N LEU A 46 -6.03 0.16 -1.85
CA LEU A 46 -4.60 0.36 -1.96
C LEU A 46 -4.16 0.50 -3.41
N TRP A 47 -4.63 -0.40 -4.28
CA TRP A 47 -4.24 -0.39 -5.69
C TRP A 47 -4.84 0.79 -6.45
N LEU A 48 -6.01 1.28 -6.06
CA LEU A 48 -6.53 2.54 -6.60
C LEU A 48 -5.58 3.70 -6.30
N ALA A 49 -5.14 3.80 -5.06
CA ALA A 49 -4.20 4.84 -4.64
C ALA A 49 -2.85 4.69 -5.36
N LEU A 50 -2.37 3.45 -5.47
CA LEU A 50 -1.09 3.18 -6.13
C LEU A 50 -1.12 3.54 -7.62
N ALA A 51 -2.21 3.21 -8.31
CA ALA A 51 -2.37 3.56 -9.73
C ALA A 51 -2.39 5.07 -9.92
N GLU A 52 -3.04 5.78 -9.02
CA GLU A 52 -3.11 7.24 -9.08
C GLU A 52 -1.76 7.89 -8.85
N ILE A 53 -1.01 7.39 -7.88
CA ILE A 53 0.36 7.86 -7.59
C ILE A 53 1.28 7.57 -8.79
N ALA A 54 1.22 6.36 -9.33
CA ALA A 54 2.06 5.98 -10.46
C ALA A 54 1.84 6.91 -11.63
N ARG A 55 0.59 7.25 -11.92
CA ARG A 55 0.26 8.19 -12.98
C ARG A 55 0.76 9.60 -12.66
N ALA A 56 0.54 10.08 -11.44
CA ALA A 56 0.93 11.43 -11.04
C ALA A 56 2.45 11.62 -11.00
N LYS A 57 3.17 10.57 -10.63
CA LYS A 57 4.63 10.61 -10.49
C LYS A 57 5.37 10.12 -11.74
N GLY A 58 4.66 9.62 -12.73
CA GLY A 58 5.28 9.08 -13.94
C GLY A 58 6.05 7.80 -13.70
N TRP A 59 5.61 6.97 -12.76
CA TRP A 59 6.25 5.68 -12.49
C TRP A 59 5.99 4.72 -13.64
N SER A 60 7.01 3.93 -14.01
CA SER A 60 6.88 2.92 -15.06
C SER A 60 6.18 1.65 -14.56
N PHE A 61 6.02 1.51 -13.26
CA PHE A 61 5.33 0.38 -12.65
C PHE A 61 4.42 0.88 -11.53
N PRO A 62 3.35 0.17 -11.21
CA PRO A 62 2.95 -1.13 -11.78
C PRO A 62 2.54 -1.02 -13.24
N ASP A 63 2.79 -2.11 -13.99
CA ASP A 63 2.32 -2.25 -15.37
C ASP A 63 0.79 -2.20 -15.37
N ARG A 64 0.21 -1.59 -16.40
CA ARG A 64 -1.23 -1.49 -16.55
C ARG A 64 -1.92 -2.86 -16.53
N ARG A 65 -1.30 -3.88 -17.12
CA ARG A 65 -1.87 -5.24 -17.13
C ARG A 65 -1.98 -5.81 -15.72
N VAL A 66 -0.96 -5.57 -14.90
CA VAL A 66 -0.95 -6.01 -13.51
C VAL A 66 -2.02 -5.27 -12.73
N THR A 67 -2.10 -3.95 -12.88
CA THR A 67 -3.11 -3.14 -12.22
C THR A 67 -4.52 -3.61 -12.61
N ASP A 68 -4.78 -3.81 -13.90
CA ASP A 68 -6.09 -4.27 -14.37
C ASP A 68 -6.44 -5.63 -13.79
N PHE A 69 -5.49 -6.56 -13.74
CA PHE A 69 -5.72 -7.88 -13.14
C PHE A 69 -6.11 -7.75 -11.66
N VAL A 70 -5.36 -6.95 -10.89
CA VAL A 70 -5.65 -6.75 -9.48
C VAL A 70 -7.02 -6.11 -9.29
N MET A 71 -7.32 -5.07 -10.04
CA MET A 71 -8.58 -4.35 -9.92
C MET A 71 -9.76 -5.25 -10.26
N ASN A 72 -9.67 -6.01 -11.35
CA ASN A 72 -10.73 -6.92 -11.75
C ASN A 72 -10.93 -8.03 -10.74
N THR A 73 -9.86 -8.59 -10.22
CA THR A 73 -9.94 -9.69 -9.26
C THR A 73 -10.52 -9.22 -7.94
N THR A 74 -10.10 -8.07 -7.43
CA THR A 74 -10.59 -7.54 -6.16
C THR A 74 -12.01 -6.96 -6.28
N HIS A 75 -12.39 -6.47 -7.46
CA HIS A 75 -13.74 -5.96 -7.70
C HIS A 75 -14.79 -7.07 -7.58
N LYS A 76 -14.44 -8.29 -7.95
CA LYS A 76 -15.32 -9.45 -7.83
C LYS A 76 -15.29 -10.06 -6.43
N ALA A 77 -14.83 -9.31 -5.43
CA ALA A 77 -14.54 -9.77 -4.09
C ALA A 77 -15.59 -10.75 -3.57
N GLY A 78 -15.13 -11.95 -3.23
CA GLY A 78 -15.92 -12.98 -2.57
C GLY A 78 -16.85 -13.79 -3.45
N ARG A 79 -16.98 -13.51 -4.74
CA ARG A 79 -17.97 -14.24 -5.53
C ARG A 79 -17.40 -15.39 -6.34
N HIS A 80 -16.27 -15.39 -6.85
CA HIS A 80 -15.68 -16.48 -7.63
C HIS A 80 -14.16 -16.38 -7.65
N THR A 81 -13.60 -15.90 -6.54
CA THR A 81 -12.16 -15.77 -6.43
C THR A 81 -11.59 -17.12 -6.00
N GLY A 82 -10.93 -17.79 -6.92
CA GLY A 82 -10.27 -19.07 -6.62
C GLY A 82 -8.99 -18.87 -5.83
N ASP A 83 -8.53 -19.94 -5.19
CA ASP A 83 -7.29 -19.92 -4.41
C ASP A 83 -6.09 -19.47 -5.25
N ASP A 84 -6.03 -19.89 -6.52
CA ASP A 84 -4.96 -19.52 -7.42
C ASP A 84 -4.90 -18.00 -7.65
N GLN A 85 -6.07 -17.37 -7.75
CA GLN A 85 -6.15 -15.92 -7.95
C GLN A 85 -5.70 -15.16 -6.71
N ILE A 86 -6.03 -15.69 -5.53
CA ILE A 86 -5.62 -15.09 -4.26
C ILE A 86 -4.11 -15.21 -4.09
N GLU A 87 -3.55 -16.37 -4.39
CA GLU A 87 -2.10 -16.57 -4.35
C GLU A 87 -1.40 -15.62 -5.32
N ALA A 88 -1.99 -15.40 -6.50
CA ALA A 88 -1.46 -14.46 -7.48
C ALA A 88 -1.48 -13.03 -6.95
N LEU A 89 -2.57 -12.61 -6.29
CA LEU A 89 -2.67 -11.28 -5.69
C LEU A 89 -1.60 -11.07 -4.62
N ILE A 90 -1.41 -12.06 -3.76
CA ILE A 90 -0.41 -12.01 -2.70
C ILE A 90 0.99 -11.88 -3.31
N ALA A 91 1.30 -12.71 -4.31
CA ALA A 91 2.59 -12.69 -4.98
C ALA A 91 2.84 -11.35 -5.67
N ILE A 92 1.84 -10.83 -6.36
CA ILE A 92 1.93 -9.53 -7.05
C ILE A 92 2.23 -8.41 -6.04
N ASN A 93 1.52 -8.41 -4.93
CA ASN A 93 1.75 -7.40 -3.89
C ASN A 93 3.19 -7.46 -3.35
N ARG A 94 3.68 -8.67 -3.08
CA ARG A 94 5.03 -8.86 -2.54
C ARG A 94 6.11 -8.48 -3.55
N ASP A 95 5.91 -8.84 -4.82
CA ASP A 95 6.85 -8.48 -5.88
C ASP A 95 6.90 -6.98 -6.11
N MET A 96 5.73 -6.34 -6.11
CA MET A 96 5.64 -4.89 -6.28
C MET A 96 6.28 -4.16 -5.09
N ALA A 97 6.07 -4.67 -3.87
CA ALA A 97 6.68 -4.12 -2.67
C ALA A 97 8.20 -4.16 -2.77
N ALA A 98 8.75 -5.29 -3.22
CA ALA A 98 10.20 -5.43 -3.39
C ALA A 98 10.76 -4.43 -4.41
N GLN A 99 10.06 -4.24 -5.52
CA GLN A 99 10.46 -3.28 -6.54
C GLN A 99 10.44 -1.85 -5.99
N LEU A 100 9.39 -1.49 -5.27
CA LEU A 100 9.25 -0.15 -4.69
C LEU A 100 10.25 0.10 -3.56
N ALA A 101 10.64 -0.94 -2.84
CA ALA A 101 11.67 -0.83 -1.81
C ALA A 101 13.07 -0.64 -2.39
N GLY A 102 13.24 -0.92 -3.69
CA GLY A 102 14.50 -0.62 -4.38
C GLY A 102 15.70 -1.39 -3.86
N GLY A 103 15.51 -2.62 -3.43
CA GLY A 103 16.59 -3.45 -2.90
C GLY A 103 16.83 -3.30 -1.40
N GLN A 104 16.08 -2.44 -0.73
CA GLN A 104 16.17 -2.31 0.73
C GLN A 104 15.53 -3.52 1.40
N ASP A 105 16.02 -3.84 2.60
CA ASP A 105 15.43 -4.87 3.44
C ASP A 105 14.01 -4.44 3.87
N MET A 106 13.02 -5.22 3.51
CA MET A 106 11.62 -4.91 3.83
C MET A 106 11.36 -4.83 5.34
N GLU A 107 12.07 -5.61 6.16
CA GLU A 107 11.92 -5.50 7.61
C GLU A 107 12.35 -4.13 8.11
N MET A 108 13.44 -3.61 7.57
CA MET A 108 13.93 -2.28 7.94
C MET A 108 12.94 -1.20 7.53
N VAL A 109 12.39 -1.30 6.30
CA VAL A 109 11.41 -0.34 5.82
C VAL A 109 10.13 -0.43 6.67
N ALA A 110 9.69 -1.64 7.00
CA ALA A 110 8.51 -1.84 7.83
C ALA A 110 8.69 -1.26 9.24
N ARG A 111 9.88 -1.40 9.83
CA ARG A 111 10.17 -0.82 11.14
C ARG A 111 10.09 0.72 11.10
N ARG A 112 10.64 1.32 10.07
CA ARG A 112 10.54 2.77 9.90
C ARG A 112 9.11 3.23 9.72
N ALA A 113 8.32 2.46 8.99
CA ALA A 113 6.90 2.74 8.81
C ALA A 113 6.15 2.68 10.15
N GLU A 114 6.45 1.67 10.97
CA GLU A 114 5.83 1.55 12.28
C GLU A 114 6.18 2.72 13.19
N LEU A 115 7.45 3.15 13.19
CA LEU A 115 7.87 4.30 13.98
C LEU A 115 7.16 5.58 13.54
N ALA A 116 7.08 5.80 12.23
CA ALA A 116 6.38 6.97 11.69
C ALA A 116 4.89 6.95 12.06
N TRP A 117 4.27 5.78 11.99
CA TRP A 117 2.87 5.60 12.36
C TRP A 117 2.63 5.87 13.84
N ARG A 118 3.52 5.40 14.71
CA ARG A 118 3.41 5.64 16.16
C ARG A 118 3.41 7.13 16.48
N GLU A 119 4.15 7.91 15.69
CA GLU A 119 4.22 9.35 15.88
C GLU A 119 3.04 10.10 15.25
N HIS A 120 2.57 9.67 14.09
CA HIS A 120 1.65 10.46 13.28
C HIS A 120 0.25 9.87 13.10
N GLY A 121 0.11 8.56 13.12
CA GLY A 121 -1.19 7.90 12.88
C GLY A 121 -1.83 7.35 14.13
N ARG A 122 -1.05 6.67 14.97
CA ARG A 122 -1.56 6.02 16.17
C ARG A 122 -2.25 6.97 17.14
N PRO A 123 -1.73 8.20 17.38
CA PRO A 123 -2.41 9.13 18.28
C PRO A 123 -3.82 9.51 17.86
N TYR A 124 -4.13 9.37 16.58
CA TYR A 124 -5.48 9.64 16.04
C TYR A 124 -6.32 8.38 15.90
N GLY A 125 -5.86 7.25 16.48
CA GLY A 125 -6.60 6.00 16.44
C GLY A 125 -6.58 5.29 15.10
N MET A 126 -5.69 5.67 14.21
CA MET A 126 -5.59 5.03 12.89
C MET A 126 -4.76 3.74 12.94
N ARG A 127 -5.19 2.73 12.22
CA ARG A 127 -4.40 1.53 12.03
C ARG A 127 -3.27 1.82 11.04
N LEU A 128 -2.18 1.06 11.15
CA LEU A 128 -1.00 1.26 10.32
C LEU A 128 -1.32 1.24 8.82
N ASP A 129 -2.06 0.21 8.38
CA ASP A 129 -2.42 0.06 6.97
C ASP A 129 -3.30 1.20 6.48
N GLN A 130 -4.28 1.59 7.28
CA GLN A 130 -5.18 2.70 6.95
C GLN A 130 -4.43 4.02 6.87
N TRP A 131 -3.51 4.25 7.80
CA TRP A 131 -2.70 5.46 7.80
C TRP A 131 -1.82 5.54 6.57
N LEU A 132 -1.18 4.42 6.19
CA LEU A 132 -0.32 4.38 5.00
C LEU A 132 -1.10 4.67 3.73
N ILE A 133 -2.26 4.04 3.55
CA ILE A 133 -3.11 4.28 2.38
C ILE A 133 -3.59 5.72 2.35
N GLY A 134 -3.98 6.27 3.50
CA GLY A 134 -4.39 7.66 3.60
C GLY A 134 -3.28 8.63 3.21
N GLU A 135 -2.05 8.35 3.62
CA GLU A 135 -0.89 9.15 3.24
C GLU A 135 -0.63 9.09 1.72
N MET A 136 -0.77 7.91 1.14
CA MET A 136 -0.64 7.74 -0.31
C MET A 136 -1.69 8.57 -1.06
N GLU A 137 -2.94 8.46 -0.63
CA GLU A 137 -4.06 9.21 -1.24
C GLU A 137 -3.85 10.71 -1.12
N ARG A 138 -3.42 11.17 0.04
CA ARG A 138 -3.18 12.59 0.28
C ARG A 138 -2.06 13.13 -0.60
N LYS A 139 -0.96 12.40 -0.70
CA LYS A 139 0.18 12.82 -1.53
C LYS A 139 -0.17 12.84 -3.02
N ALA A 140 -1.00 11.91 -3.47
CA ALA A 140 -1.48 11.90 -4.85
C ALA A 140 -2.34 13.12 -5.14
N ARG A 141 -3.24 13.47 -4.22
CA ARG A 141 -4.11 14.65 -4.38
C ARG A 141 -3.32 15.95 -4.36
N LEU A 142 -2.34 16.09 -3.46
CA LEU A 142 -1.52 17.28 -3.38
C LEU A 142 -0.76 17.53 -4.68
N ARG A 143 -0.20 16.47 -5.25
CA ARG A 143 0.50 16.57 -6.53
C ARG A 143 -0.44 17.00 -7.64
N HIS A 144 -1.63 16.43 -7.66
CA HIS A 144 -2.64 16.75 -8.67
C HIS A 144 -3.09 18.20 -8.56
N ALA A 145 -3.37 18.66 -7.34
CA ALA A 145 -3.75 20.03 -7.09
C ALA A 145 -2.63 21.00 -7.49
N PHE A 146 -1.37 20.67 -7.17
CA PHE A 146 -0.23 21.50 -7.51
C PHE A 146 -0.07 21.63 -9.02
N ASN A 147 -0.23 20.54 -9.74
CA ASN A 147 -0.14 20.55 -11.21
C ASN A 147 -1.29 21.35 -11.85
N GLY A 148 -2.42 21.45 -11.19
CA GLY A 148 -3.58 22.19 -11.68
C GLY A 148 -3.37 23.70 -11.68
N TYR A 149 -2.36 24.22 -11.00
CA TYR A 149 -2.05 25.65 -10.96
C TYR A 149 -1.03 26.09 -12.00
N ASN A 150 -0.54 25.16 -12.77
CA ASN A 150 0.36 25.48 -13.88
C ASN A 150 -0.42 25.57 -15.20
#